data_d309facaa1ed8eca1d85ef5e9bb7d0e8
#
_entry.id   d309facaa1ed8eca1d85ef5e9bb7d0e8
#
_cell.length_a   1.000
_cell.length_b   1.000
_cell.length_c   1.000
_cell.angle_alpha   90.00
_cell.angle_beta   90.00
_cell.angle_gamma   90.00
#
_symmetry.space_group_name_H-M   'P 1'
#
loop_
_entity.id
_entity.type
_entity.pdbx_description
1 polymer ?
#
loop_
_entity_poly.entity_id
_entity_poly.type
_entity_poly.pdbx_seq_one_letter_code
_entity_poly.pdbx_strand_id
1 'polypeptide(L)'
;LLIFFFVFIGGLSTFSGVPYHVILVALAAGGLDPFLLGSVTAVGVMLGDSTSYYLGRQSAAIIPEQGLVRVQKLGFVKERYPRLLPFLFFCFGALLPISNDIITIPMGILRYPFWKTMIPLGLGNLVFNIGLALLSVHAYELVARLPFIGG
;
A
#
# COMPACT_ATOMS: atom_id res chain seq x y z
N LEU A 1 14.71 0.19 11.44
CA LEU A 1 15.16 1.32 10.60
C LEU A 1 15.31 0.89 9.12
N LEU A 2 16.02 -0.22 8.85
CA LEU A 2 16.24 -0.72 7.48
C LEU A 2 14.94 -0.93 6.71
N ILE A 3 13.95 -1.62 7.29
CA ILE A 3 12.69 -1.88 6.59
C ILE A 3 11.96 -0.58 6.23
N PHE A 4 12.00 0.43 7.10
CA PHE A 4 11.41 1.73 6.83
C PHE A 4 12.02 2.37 5.57
N PHE A 5 13.35 2.38 5.48
CA PHE A 5 14.04 2.92 4.31
C PHE A 5 13.77 2.11 3.04
N PHE A 6 13.77 0.77 3.13
CA PHE A 6 13.44 -0.08 1.98
C PHE A 6 12.01 0.14 1.49
N VAL A 7 11.06 0.24 2.40
CA VAL A 7 9.65 0.47 2.04
C VAL A 7 9.43 1.89 1.55
N PHE A 8 10.10 2.88 2.14
CA PHE A 8 10.04 4.25 1.69
C PHE A 8 10.64 4.42 0.29
N ILE A 9 11.82 3.85 0.03
CA ILE A 9 12.45 3.85 -1.29
C ILE A 9 11.61 3.02 -2.28
N GLY A 10 11.09 1.87 -1.87
CA GLY A 10 10.20 1.04 -2.68
C GLY A 10 8.88 1.73 -3.00
N GLY A 11 8.34 2.52 -2.08
CA GLY A 11 7.16 3.35 -2.29
C GLY A 11 7.40 4.58 -3.16
N LEU A 12 8.63 5.15 -3.11
CA LEU A 12 9.04 6.24 -4.00
C LEU A 12 9.22 5.77 -5.46
N SER A 13 9.49 4.50 -5.67
CA SER A 13 9.68 3.98 -7.01
C SER A 13 8.59 2.97 -7.35
N THR A 14 7.47 3.49 -7.83
CA THR A 14 6.40 2.75 -8.51
C THR A 14 6.96 1.77 -9.56
N PHE A 15 8.17 2.02 -10.02
CA PHE A 15 8.89 1.24 -11.01
C PHE A 15 9.91 0.25 -10.44
N SER A 16 10.25 0.31 -9.14
CA SER A 16 11.34 -0.53 -8.62
C SER A 16 10.95 -1.99 -8.42
N GLY A 17 9.64 -2.31 -8.43
CA GLY A 17 9.16 -3.69 -8.30
C GLY A 17 9.72 -4.43 -7.08
N VAL A 18 10.31 -3.73 -6.11
CA VAL A 18 10.88 -4.35 -4.92
C VAL A 18 9.72 -4.91 -4.10
N PRO A 19 9.59 -6.23 -4.00
CA PRO A 19 8.50 -6.85 -3.26
C PRO A 19 8.78 -6.69 -1.76
N TYR A 20 8.53 -5.50 -1.19
CA TYR A 20 8.73 -5.24 0.24
C TYR A 20 8.01 -6.25 1.13
N HIS A 21 6.95 -6.86 0.61
CA HIS A 21 6.23 -7.93 1.28
C HIS A 21 7.12 -9.14 1.61
N VAL A 22 8.07 -9.48 0.72
CA VAL A 22 9.03 -10.56 0.96
C VAL A 22 9.95 -10.21 2.12
N ILE A 23 10.41 -8.96 2.18
CA ILE A 23 11.26 -8.49 3.27
C ILE A 23 10.47 -8.47 4.59
N LEU A 24 9.21 -8.01 4.56
CA LEU A 24 8.32 -8.03 5.71
C LEU A 24 8.16 -9.46 6.26
N VAL A 25 7.82 -10.41 5.37
CA VAL A 25 7.65 -11.83 5.71
C VAL A 25 8.94 -12.41 6.31
N ALA A 26 10.09 -12.17 5.67
CA ALA A 26 11.37 -12.69 6.15
C ALA A 26 11.75 -12.15 7.53
N LEU A 27 11.53 -10.86 7.78
CA LEU A 27 11.82 -10.22 9.07
C LEU A 27 10.85 -10.66 10.17
N ALA A 28 9.57 -10.84 9.84
CA ALA A 28 8.56 -11.36 10.76
C ALA A 28 8.88 -12.83 11.15
N ALA A 29 9.19 -13.67 10.17
CA ALA A 29 9.63 -15.04 10.40
C ALA A 29 10.97 -15.13 11.17
N GLY A 30 11.82 -14.12 11.04
CA GLY A 30 13.08 -13.95 11.79
C GLY A 30 12.91 -13.51 13.26
N GLY A 31 11.66 -13.39 13.76
CA GLY A 31 11.35 -13.12 15.16
C GLY A 31 11.22 -11.64 15.53
N LEU A 32 11.14 -10.72 14.55
CA LEU A 32 10.79 -9.34 14.86
C LEU A 32 9.30 -9.22 15.20
N ASP A 33 8.98 -8.27 16.10
CA ASP A 33 7.59 -8.01 16.51
C ASP A 33 6.71 -7.65 15.30
N PRO A 34 5.63 -8.43 15.04
CA PRO A 34 4.78 -8.26 13.86
C PRO A 34 4.02 -6.94 13.85
N PHE A 35 3.63 -6.43 15.03
CA PHE A 35 2.88 -5.17 15.13
C PHE A 35 3.78 -3.98 14.84
N LEU A 36 4.98 -3.99 15.41
CA LEU A 36 5.97 -2.95 15.15
C LEU A 36 6.37 -2.95 13.66
N LEU A 37 6.65 -4.15 13.12
CA LEU A 37 7.07 -4.34 11.73
C LEU A 37 5.98 -3.88 10.76
N GLY A 38 4.75 -4.31 10.96
CA GLY A 38 3.60 -3.94 10.13
C GLY A 38 3.29 -2.45 10.19
N SER A 39 3.41 -1.84 11.40
CA SER A 39 3.17 -0.40 11.59
C SER A 39 4.22 0.45 10.90
N VAL A 40 5.51 0.13 11.07
CA VAL A 40 6.61 0.84 10.41
C VAL A 40 6.52 0.72 8.89
N THR A 41 6.15 -0.47 8.40
CA THR A 41 5.94 -0.71 6.97
C THR A 41 4.78 0.13 6.44
N ALA A 42 3.64 0.15 7.13
CA ALA A 42 2.48 0.94 6.72
C ALA A 42 2.78 2.45 6.65
N VAL A 43 3.55 2.98 7.61
CA VAL A 43 3.99 4.38 7.58
C VAL A 43 4.91 4.64 6.38
N GLY A 44 5.85 3.73 6.09
CA GLY A 44 6.73 3.85 4.92
C GLY A 44 5.96 3.84 3.61
N VAL A 45 4.99 2.91 3.45
CA VAL A 45 4.09 2.86 2.29
C VAL A 45 3.29 4.17 2.17
N MET A 46 2.70 4.65 3.26
CA MET A 46 1.90 5.88 3.24
C MET A 46 2.71 7.12 2.80
N LEU A 47 3.98 7.21 3.20
CA LEU A 47 4.87 8.28 2.74
C LEU A 47 5.17 8.15 1.24
N GLY A 48 5.46 6.93 0.74
CA GLY A 48 5.62 6.67 -0.67
C GLY A 48 4.36 7.02 -1.49
N ASP A 49 3.20 6.53 -1.05
CA ASP A 49 1.89 6.83 -1.65
C ASP A 49 1.59 8.32 -1.71
N SER A 50 2.04 9.08 -0.69
CA SER A 50 1.91 10.54 -0.66
C SER A 50 2.68 11.20 -1.79
N THR A 51 3.89 10.72 -2.10
CA THR A 51 4.67 11.22 -3.23
C THR A 51 4.00 10.91 -4.56
N SER A 52 3.46 9.70 -4.72
CA SER A 52 2.70 9.28 -5.91
C SER A 52 1.44 10.12 -6.11
N TYR A 53 0.74 10.46 -5.02
CA TYR A 53 -0.41 11.37 -5.08
C TYR A 53 -0.02 12.76 -5.58
N TYR A 54 1.06 13.36 -5.04
CA TYR A 54 1.53 14.67 -5.46
C TYR A 54 2.08 14.64 -6.89
N LEU A 55 2.75 13.56 -7.29
CA LEU A 55 3.16 13.35 -8.67
C LEU A 55 1.95 13.33 -9.61
N GLY A 56 0.90 12.60 -9.26
CA GLY A 56 -0.36 12.60 -10.00
C GLY A 56 -0.98 14.00 -10.09
N ARG A 57 -0.95 14.76 -9.01
CA ARG A 57 -1.49 16.13 -8.97
C ARG A 57 -0.73 17.09 -9.88
N GLN A 58 0.59 16.94 -9.98
CA GLN A 58 1.44 17.78 -10.83
C GLN A 58 1.35 17.36 -12.30
N SER A 59 1.29 16.06 -12.56
CA SER A 59 1.22 15.53 -13.93
C SER A 59 -0.12 15.75 -14.62
N ALA A 60 -1.15 16.16 -13.88
CA ALA A 60 -2.49 16.48 -14.45
C ALA A 60 -2.46 17.48 -15.61
N ALA A 61 -1.43 18.34 -15.66
CA ALA A 61 -1.24 19.33 -16.73
C ALA A 61 -0.58 18.76 -18.01
N ILE A 62 0.01 17.56 -17.94
CA ILE A 62 0.87 16.99 -18.99
C ILE A 62 0.24 15.72 -19.59
N ILE A 63 -0.79 15.17 -18.96
CA ILE A 63 -1.38 13.89 -19.37
C ILE A 63 -2.13 14.05 -20.70
N PRO A 64 -1.88 13.16 -21.70
CA PRO A 64 -2.63 13.13 -22.93
C PRO A 64 -4.12 12.92 -22.69
N GLU A 65 -4.98 13.49 -23.56
CA GLU A 65 -6.45 13.40 -23.46
C GLU A 65 -6.98 11.97 -23.26
N GLN A 66 -6.35 10.98 -23.90
CA GLN A 66 -6.74 9.55 -23.77
C GLN A 66 -6.54 9.02 -22.33
N GLY A 67 -5.51 9.50 -21.62
CA GLY A 67 -5.28 9.18 -20.20
C GLY A 67 -6.30 9.86 -19.30
N LEU A 68 -6.62 11.12 -19.60
CA LEU A 68 -7.63 11.90 -18.88
C LEU A 68 -9.02 11.26 -18.95
N VAL A 69 -9.42 10.70 -20.08
CA VAL A 69 -10.73 10.03 -20.22
C VAL A 69 -10.88 8.85 -19.26
N ARG A 70 -9.82 8.06 -19.04
CA ARG A 70 -9.86 6.96 -18.06
C ARG A 70 -9.98 7.46 -16.63
N VAL A 71 -9.26 8.53 -16.31
CA VAL A 71 -9.30 9.16 -14.99
C VAL A 71 -10.63 9.86 -14.74
N GLN A 72 -11.22 10.46 -15.77
CA GLN A 72 -12.55 11.10 -15.70
C GLN A 72 -13.68 10.11 -15.37
N LYS A 73 -13.58 8.85 -15.82
CA LYS A 73 -14.52 7.79 -15.42
C LYS A 73 -14.50 7.55 -13.91
N LEU A 74 -13.32 7.64 -13.29
CA LEU A 74 -13.19 7.61 -11.83
C LEU A 74 -13.75 8.89 -11.18
N GLY A 75 -13.69 10.00 -11.88
CA GLY A 75 -14.33 11.27 -11.48
C GLY A 75 -15.83 11.13 -11.28
N PHE A 76 -16.51 10.38 -12.18
CA PHE A 76 -17.93 10.07 -12.05
C PHE A 76 -18.24 9.30 -10.74
N VAL A 77 -17.40 8.34 -10.38
CA VAL A 77 -17.57 7.60 -9.11
C VAL A 77 -17.38 8.53 -7.90
N LYS A 78 -16.43 9.47 -7.97
CA LYS A 78 -16.21 10.50 -6.95
C LYS A 78 -17.44 11.38 -6.72
N GLU A 79 -18.13 11.77 -7.80
CA GLU A 79 -19.33 12.64 -7.70
C GLU A 79 -20.56 11.85 -7.25
N ARG A 80 -20.72 10.64 -7.75
CA ARG A 80 -21.89 9.79 -7.48
C ARG A 80 -21.88 9.17 -6.09
N TYR A 81 -20.68 8.78 -5.60
CA TYR A 81 -20.53 8.03 -4.35
C TYR A 81 -19.41 8.58 -3.45
N PRO A 82 -19.45 9.86 -3.03
CA PRO A 82 -18.37 10.50 -2.31
C PRO A 82 -18.07 9.87 -0.94
N ARG A 83 -19.07 9.23 -0.32
CA ARG A 83 -18.93 8.57 0.99
C ARG A 83 -18.41 7.14 0.87
N LEU A 84 -18.58 6.50 -0.29
CA LEU A 84 -18.17 5.12 -0.53
C LEU A 84 -16.67 5.05 -0.88
N LEU A 85 -16.12 6.07 -1.51
CA LEU A 85 -14.72 6.08 -1.94
C LEU A 85 -13.71 5.82 -0.81
N PRO A 86 -13.78 6.50 0.36
CA PRO A 86 -12.87 6.21 1.45
C PRO A 86 -12.95 4.75 1.94
N PHE A 87 -14.15 4.19 1.97
CA PHE A 87 -14.34 2.78 2.33
C PHE A 87 -13.71 1.84 1.30
N LEU A 88 -13.87 2.14 0.00
CA LEU A 88 -13.24 1.36 -1.08
C LEU A 88 -11.71 1.45 -1.00
N PHE A 89 -11.14 2.61 -0.67
CA PHE A 89 -9.69 2.77 -0.49
C PHE A 89 -9.18 1.95 0.69
N PHE A 90 -9.93 1.94 1.80
CA PHE A 90 -9.61 1.08 2.93
C PHE A 90 -9.62 -0.40 2.54
N CYS A 91 -10.68 -0.87 1.90
CA CYS A 91 -10.79 -2.26 1.44
C CYS A 91 -9.68 -2.61 0.44
N PHE A 92 -9.33 -1.70 -0.46
CA PHE A 92 -8.25 -1.90 -1.41
C PHE A 92 -6.90 -2.10 -0.69
N GLY A 93 -6.55 -1.20 0.22
CA GLY A 93 -5.31 -1.29 0.99
C GLY A 93 -5.26 -2.47 1.96
N ALA A 94 -6.43 -2.94 2.46
CA ALA A 94 -6.51 -4.03 3.41
C ALA A 94 -6.49 -5.43 2.77
N LEU A 95 -6.94 -5.56 1.53
CA LEU A 95 -7.19 -6.87 0.92
C LEU A 95 -6.30 -7.17 -0.29
N LEU A 96 -5.79 -6.15 -0.97
CA LEU A 96 -5.09 -6.33 -2.24
C LEU A 96 -3.60 -6.05 -2.10
N PRO A 97 -2.73 -7.05 -2.39
CA PRO A 97 -1.28 -6.87 -2.42
C PRO A 97 -0.84 -6.20 -3.73
N ILE A 98 -1.50 -5.11 -4.10
CA ILE A 98 -1.25 -4.39 -5.36
C ILE A 98 -0.76 -2.99 -5.01
N SER A 99 0.06 -2.39 -5.89
CA SER A 99 0.55 -1.04 -5.70
C SER A 99 -0.59 -0.02 -5.56
N ASN A 100 -0.54 0.77 -4.51
CA ASN A 100 -1.52 1.83 -4.22
C ASN A 100 -1.50 2.96 -5.25
N ASP A 101 -0.48 3.02 -6.10
CA ASP A 101 -0.37 4.01 -7.17
C ASP A 101 -1.55 3.99 -8.13
N ILE A 102 -2.18 2.82 -8.27
CA ILE A 102 -3.42 2.66 -9.05
C ILE A 102 -4.54 3.56 -8.52
N ILE A 103 -4.52 3.89 -7.24
CA ILE A 103 -5.47 4.80 -6.59
C ILE A 103 -4.87 6.19 -6.41
N THR A 104 -3.65 6.27 -5.87
CA THR A 104 -3.06 7.53 -5.42
C THR A 104 -2.77 8.48 -6.57
N ILE A 105 -2.24 7.98 -7.69
CA ILE A 105 -1.97 8.80 -8.88
C ILE A 105 -3.28 9.36 -9.49
N PRO A 106 -4.30 8.54 -9.82
CA PRO A 106 -5.57 9.06 -10.33
C PRO A 106 -6.27 10.02 -9.37
N MET A 107 -6.23 9.75 -8.06
CA MET A 107 -6.83 10.67 -7.08
C MET A 107 -6.07 11.99 -6.99
N GLY A 108 -4.75 11.96 -7.17
CA GLY A 108 -3.94 13.16 -7.33
C GLY A 108 -4.35 13.97 -8.56
N ILE A 109 -4.48 13.33 -9.72
CA ILE A 109 -4.91 13.95 -11.00
C ILE A 109 -6.30 14.59 -10.85
N LEU A 110 -7.25 13.89 -10.23
CA LEU A 110 -8.61 14.36 -9.95
C LEU A 110 -8.68 15.42 -8.85
N ARG A 111 -7.54 15.76 -8.21
CA ARG A 111 -7.46 16.67 -7.07
C ARG A 111 -8.45 16.29 -5.96
N TYR A 112 -8.65 14.97 -5.76
CA TYR A 112 -9.46 14.48 -4.64
C TYR A 112 -8.75 14.81 -3.33
N PRO A 113 -9.45 15.16 -2.24
CA PRO A 113 -8.79 15.58 -1.00
C PRO A 113 -7.77 14.56 -0.50
N PHE A 114 -6.52 15.00 -0.28
CA PHE A 114 -5.40 14.19 0.13
C PHE A 114 -5.73 13.28 1.32
N TRP A 115 -6.24 13.86 2.38
CA TRP A 115 -6.54 13.10 3.60
C TRP A 115 -7.64 12.07 3.44
N LYS A 116 -8.62 12.33 2.57
CA LYS A 116 -9.69 11.37 2.26
C LYS A 116 -9.20 10.18 1.41
N THR A 117 -8.04 10.31 0.79
CA THR A 117 -7.35 9.21 0.10
C THR A 117 -6.40 8.49 1.05
N MET A 118 -5.49 9.25 1.69
CA MET A 118 -4.38 8.69 2.44
C MET A 118 -4.79 8.00 3.75
N ILE A 119 -5.72 8.58 4.51
CA ILE A 119 -6.11 8.00 5.80
C ILE A 119 -6.76 6.62 5.62
N PRO A 120 -7.80 6.45 4.80
CA PRO A 120 -8.41 5.13 4.62
C PRO A 120 -7.45 4.12 4.01
N LEU A 121 -6.68 4.53 3.00
CA LEU A 121 -5.71 3.68 2.33
C LEU A 121 -4.60 3.25 3.30
N GLY A 122 -4.07 4.18 4.09
CA GLY A 122 -3.05 3.91 5.09
C GLY A 122 -3.54 2.99 6.21
N LEU A 123 -4.78 3.15 6.68
CA LEU A 123 -5.40 2.24 7.63
C LEU A 123 -5.59 0.84 7.04
N GLY A 124 -5.99 0.75 5.77
CA GLY A 124 -6.06 -0.52 5.05
C GLY A 124 -4.70 -1.21 4.98
N ASN A 125 -3.67 -0.47 4.57
CA ASN A 125 -2.29 -0.97 4.52
C ASN A 125 -1.78 -1.41 5.89
N LEU A 126 -2.14 -0.70 6.96
CA LEU A 126 -1.79 -1.09 8.33
C LEU A 126 -2.35 -2.47 8.67
N VAL A 127 -3.64 -2.67 8.41
CA VAL A 127 -4.31 -3.97 8.62
C VAL A 127 -3.66 -5.06 7.79
N PHE A 128 -3.39 -4.79 6.50
CA PHE A 128 -2.75 -5.74 5.60
C PHE A 128 -1.36 -6.14 6.07
N ASN A 129 -0.49 -5.16 6.38
CA ASN A 129 0.90 -5.42 6.74
C ASN A 129 1.04 -6.12 8.10
N ILE A 130 0.22 -5.75 9.10
CA ILE A 130 0.17 -6.46 10.39
C ILE A 130 -0.36 -7.88 10.17
N GLY A 131 -1.44 -8.04 9.41
CA GLY A 131 -2.00 -9.36 9.10
C GLY A 131 -1.00 -10.26 8.39
N LEU A 132 -0.27 -9.74 7.40
CA LEU A 132 0.76 -10.46 6.68
C LEU A 132 1.93 -10.86 7.60
N ALA A 133 2.38 -9.96 8.47
CA ALA A 133 3.44 -10.23 9.43
C ALA A 133 3.03 -11.32 10.44
N LEU A 134 1.82 -11.25 10.99
CA LEU A 134 1.28 -12.28 11.89
C LEU A 134 1.13 -13.63 11.19
N LEU A 135 0.61 -13.64 9.97
CA LEU A 135 0.47 -14.87 9.18
C LEU A 135 1.84 -15.53 8.93
N SER A 136 2.87 -14.71 8.69
CA SER A 136 4.24 -15.18 8.45
C SER A 136 4.83 -15.88 9.67
N VAL A 137 4.61 -15.33 10.88
CA VAL A 137 5.06 -15.96 12.13
C VAL A 137 4.37 -17.31 12.33
N HIS A 138 3.05 -17.37 12.18
CA HIS A 138 2.30 -18.62 12.34
C HIS A 138 2.65 -19.67 11.29
N ALA A 139 2.85 -19.26 10.03
CA ALA A 139 3.28 -20.15 8.96
C ALA A 139 4.67 -20.74 9.25
N TYR A 140 5.60 -19.93 9.73
CA TYR A 140 6.93 -20.39 10.12
C TYR A 140 6.89 -21.40 11.27
N GLU A 141 6.10 -21.13 12.32
CA GLU A 141 5.91 -22.06 13.44
C GLU A 141 5.32 -23.41 12.99
N LEU A 142 4.35 -23.37 12.07
CA LEU A 142 3.77 -24.59 11.50
C LEU A 142 4.80 -25.40 10.72
N VAL A 143 5.59 -24.75 9.87
CA VAL A 143 6.64 -25.41 9.09
C VAL A 143 7.74 -25.97 9.98
N ALA A 144 8.15 -25.22 11.02
CA ALA A 144 9.17 -25.67 11.97
C ALA A 144 8.73 -26.91 12.79
N ARG A 145 7.43 -27.15 12.94
CA ARG A 145 6.87 -28.34 13.62
C ARG A 145 6.76 -29.55 12.71
N LEU A 146 7.00 -29.44 11.41
CA LEU A 146 6.94 -30.59 10.50
C LEU A 146 8.17 -31.50 10.70
N PRO A 147 7.97 -32.81 10.84
CA PRO A 147 9.04 -33.76 11.19
C PRO A 147 10.14 -33.93 10.12
N PHE A 148 9.97 -33.29 8.95
CA PHE A 148 10.92 -33.35 7.85
C PHE A 148 11.99 -32.26 7.85
N ILE A 149 11.88 -31.22 8.72
CA ILE A 149 12.78 -30.06 8.71
C ILE A 149 13.52 -29.91 10.06
N GLY A 150 13.10 -30.61 11.11
CA GLY A 150 13.65 -30.54 12.48
C GLY A 150 14.62 -31.67 12.85
N GLY A 151 15.26 -32.32 11.87
CA GLY A 151 16.27 -33.38 12.08
C GLY A 151 17.69 -32.88 11.91
#